data_4608238ac175cd3ec20c964909cdb770
#
_entry.id   4608238ac175cd3ec20c964909cdb770
#
_cell.length_a   1.000
_cell.length_b   1.000
_cell.length_c   1.000
_cell.angle_alpha   90.00
_cell.angle_beta   90.00
_cell.angle_gamma   90.00
#
_symmetry.space_group_name_H-M   'P 1'
#
loop_
_entity.id
_entity.type
_entity.pdbx_description
1 polymer ?
#
loop_
_entity_poly.entity_id
_entity_poly.type
_entity_poly.pdbx_seq_one_letter_code
_entity_poly.pdbx_strand_id
1 'polypeptide(L)'
;RNRQRYSEACRPILGKQTDGIGGRLIDVLAVFALLAGTATTFSVATPLMASAINALFHVSLDRTAVTIVILLITCFVYTYSLLHGFRGIGFLAKLCIYLFFGLMAYVLLFGGQTRYIIETGFSSLGRMIQYFPTLATDTDPLRETHFPQNWTIYYWAYWMVWCVAAPFFIGSISRGRTVRQTILGGYGFGVGSTILSFIIMGNESMGMQMTGKADFIAQYALSLIHISEPTRLRCIS
;
A
#
# COMPACT_ATOMS: atom_id res chain seq x y z
N ARG A 1 -6.41 3.86 33.52
CA ARG A 1 -6.56 2.56 32.81
C ARG A 1 -5.68 2.59 31.59
N ASN A 2 -4.38 2.27 31.75
CA ASN A 2 -3.35 2.45 30.72
C ASN A 2 -2.96 1.13 30.01
N ARG A 3 -3.90 0.23 29.76
CA ARG A 3 -3.61 -1.00 29.02
C ARG A 3 -4.08 -0.84 27.57
N GLN A 4 -3.13 -0.66 26.67
CA GLN A 4 -3.36 -0.70 25.23
C GLN A 4 -3.36 -2.17 24.78
N ARG A 5 -4.51 -2.84 24.88
CA ARG A 5 -4.74 -4.21 24.41
C ARG A 5 -5.85 -4.19 23.37
N TYR A 6 -5.72 -5.01 22.34
CA TYR A 6 -6.77 -5.19 21.32
C TYR A 6 -8.04 -5.77 21.93
N SER A 7 -7.89 -6.71 22.85
CA SER A 7 -8.98 -7.30 23.61
C SER A 7 -9.78 -6.26 24.43
N GLU A 8 -9.17 -5.16 24.84
CA GLU A 8 -9.85 -4.09 25.60
C GLU A 8 -10.94 -3.41 24.75
N ALA A 9 -10.75 -3.30 23.43
CA ALA A 9 -11.76 -2.79 22.51
C ALA A 9 -13.00 -3.69 22.45
N CYS A 10 -12.84 -4.98 22.71
CA CYS A 10 -13.92 -5.96 22.75
C CYS A 10 -14.63 -6.04 24.13
N ARG A 11 -14.17 -5.30 25.13
CA ARG A 11 -14.72 -5.31 26.51
C ARG A 11 -16.23 -5.02 26.58
N PRO A 12 -16.82 -4.12 25.78
CA PRO A 12 -18.26 -3.90 25.79
C PRO A 12 -19.08 -5.14 25.45
N ILE A 13 -18.51 -6.06 24.65
CA ILE A 13 -19.17 -7.29 24.18
C ILE A 13 -18.80 -8.48 25.10
N LEU A 14 -17.50 -8.65 25.39
CA LEU A 14 -16.97 -9.83 26.11
C LEU A 14 -16.93 -9.66 27.63
N GLY A 15 -17.13 -8.46 28.16
CA GLY A 15 -17.15 -8.20 29.57
C GLY A 15 -15.89 -8.70 30.31
N LYS A 16 -16.08 -9.55 31.34
CA LYS A 16 -14.98 -10.11 32.15
C LYS A 16 -14.10 -11.12 31.40
N GLN A 17 -14.58 -11.73 30.31
CA GLN A 17 -13.82 -12.70 29.53
C GLN A 17 -12.64 -12.06 28.78
N THR A 18 -12.63 -10.72 28.65
CA THR A 18 -11.52 -9.95 28.08
C THR A 18 -10.22 -10.13 28.87
N ASP A 19 -10.29 -10.32 30.19
CA ASP A 19 -9.13 -10.53 31.04
C ASP A 19 -8.70 -12.01 31.14
N GLY A 20 -9.48 -12.93 30.55
CA GLY A 20 -9.25 -14.35 30.51
C GLY A 20 -8.52 -14.85 29.25
N ILE A 21 -8.68 -16.14 28.96
CA ILE A 21 -8.08 -16.83 27.79
C ILE A 21 -8.60 -16.21 26.48
N GLY A 22 -9.88 -15.87 26.39
CA GLY A 22 -10.47 -15.25 25.20
C GLY A 22 -9.80 -13.92 24.83
N GLY A 23 -9.53 -13.04 25.82
CA GLY A 23 -8.82 -11.80 25.57
C GLY A 23 -7.37 -12.02 25.12
N ARG A 24 -6.66 -13.00 25.71
CA ARG A 24 -5.30 -13.34 25.27
C ARG A 24 -5.27 -13.85 23.82
N LEU A 25 -6.24 -14.66 23.45
CA LEU A 25 -6.34 -15.18 22.08
C LEU A 25 -6.55 -14.04 21.07
N ILE A 26 -7.43 -13.09 21.39
CA ILE A 26 -7.66 -11.90 20.57
C ILE A 26 -6.36 -11.09 20.41
N ASP A 27 -5.64 -10.85 21.51
CA ASP A 27 -4.39 -10.10 21.48
C ASP A 27 -3.32 -10.81 20.63
N VAL A 28 -3.18 -12.13 20.73
CA VAL A 28 -2.25 -12.93 19.92
C VAL A 28 -2.63 -12.91 18.44
N LEU A 29 -3.90 -13.12 18.12
CA LEU A 29 -4.39 -13.06 16.73
C LEU A 29 -4.17 -11.68 16.11
N ALA A 30 -4.39 -10.62 16.88
CA ALA A 30 -4.16 -9.25 16.43
C ALA A 30 -2.68 -8.98 16.13
N VAL A 31 -1.77 -9.42 16.99
CA VAL A 31 -0.32 -9.30 16.76
C VAL A 31 0.11 -10.13 15.54
N PHE A 32 -0.39 -11.35 15.43
CA PHE A 32 -0.11 -12.21 14.27
C PHE A 32 -0.61 -11.58 12.96
N ALA A 33 -1.82 -11.02 12.95
CA ALA A 33 -2.36 -10.32 11.79
C ALA A 33 -1.47 -9.13 11.38
N LEU A 34 -1.00 -8.33 12.34
CA LEU A 34 -0.09 -7.22 12.07
C LEU A 34 1.24 -7.67 11.46
N LEU A 35 1.83 -8.73 12.00
CA LEU A 35 3.07 -9.29 11.46
C LEU A 35 2.86 -9.81 10.04
N ALA A 36 1.78 -10.52 9.78
CA ALA A 36 1.43 -11.02 8.45
C ALA A 36 1.22 -9.88 7.45
N GLY A 37 0.47 -8.82 7.83
CA GLY A 37 0.26 -7.64 6.99
C GLY A 37 1.54 -6.89 6.67
N THR A 38 2.41 -6.73 7.66
CA THR A 38 3.72 -6.10 7.45
C THR A 38 4.59 -6.94 6.51
N ALA A 39 4.66 -8.25 6.73
CA ALA A 39 5.40 -9.17 5.86
C ALA A 39 4.91 -9.12 4.41
N THR A 40 3.58 -9.08 4.20
CA THR A 40 2.98 -8.95 2.87
C THR A 40 3.38 -7.63 2.21
N THR A 41 3.37 -6.52 2.95
CA THR A 41 3.81 -5.22 2.43
C THR A 41 5.25 -5.26 1.94
N PHE A 42 6.15 -5.80 2.75
CA PHE A 42 7.57 -5.90 2.38
C PHE A 42 7.81 -6.88 1.24
N SER A 43 7.07 -7.97 1.15
CA SER A 43 7.21 -8.95 0.07
C SER A 43 6.89 -8.37 -1.31
N VAL A 44 5.99 -7.38 -1.38
CA VAL A 44 5.62 -6.71 -2.63
C VAL A 44 6.53 -5.49 -2.91
N ALA A 45 6.75 -4.65 -1.89
CA ALA A 45 7.46 -3.38 -2.07
C ALA A 45 8.97 -3.55 -2.32
N THR A 46 9.62 -4.50 -1.63
CA THR A 46 11.09 -4.60 -1.66
C THR A 46 11.65 -5.09 -3.00
N PRO A 47 11.07 -6.12 -3.66
CA PRO A 47 11.51 -6.52 -5.00
C PRO A 47 11.29 -5.44 -6.05
N LEU A 48 10.23 -4.63 -5.90
CA LEU A 48 9.96 -3.49 -6.78
C LEU A 48 11.04 -2.43 -6.64
N MET A 49 11.45 -2.10 -5.40
CA MET A 49 12.57 -1.18 -5.14
C MET A 49 13.89 -1.72 -5.70
N ALA A 50 14.18 -3.01 -5.55
CA ALA A 50 15.38 -3.63 -6.11
C ALA A 50 15.41 -3.52 -7.65
N SER A 51 14.28 -3.74 -8.30
CA SER A 51 14.15 -3.56 -9.75
C SER A 51 14.35 -2.10 -10.18
N ALA A 52 13.79 -1.16 -9.41
CA ALA A 52 13.96 0.27 -9.68
C ALA A 52 15.41 0.72 -9.52
N ILE A 53 16.13 0.24 -8.50
CA ILE A 53 17.56 0.53 -8.29
C ILE A 53 18.39 0.00 -9.46
N ASN A 54 18.18 -1.26 -9.86
CA ASN A 54 18.89 -1.84 -10.99
C ASN A 54 18.65 -1.07 -12.30
N ALA A 55 17.41 -0.64 -12.54
CA ALA A 55 17.06 0.15 -13.71
C ALA A 55 17.70 1.56 -13.67
N LEU A 56 17.72 2.21 -12.51
CA LEU A 56 18.22 3.58 -12.35
C LEU A 56 19.75 3.66 -12.51
N PHE A 57 20.46 2.69 -11.94
CA PHE A 57 21.91 2.66 -11.97
C PHE A 57 22.50 1.84 -13.13
N HIS A 58 21.63 1.26 -13.98
CA HIS A 58 22.01 0.38 -15.09
C HIS A 58 22.94 -0.78 -14.66
N VAL A 59 22.72 -1.32 -13.46
CA VAL A 59 23.51 -2.41 -12.88
C VAL A 59 22.65 -3.68 -12.84
N SER A 60 23.25 -4.81 -13.21
CA SER A 60 22.64 -6.14 -13.11
C SER A 60 23.05 -6.85 -11.81
N LEU A 61 22.71 -6.26 -10.66
CA LEU A 61 22.93 -6.89 -9.36
C LEU A 61 21.89 -8.00 -9.12
N ASP A 62 22.30 -9.03 -8.39
CA ASP A 62 21.38 -10.06 -7.96
C ASP A 62 20.23 -9.44 -7.17
N ARG A 63 19.01 -9.65 -7.67
CA ARG A 63 17.79 -9.07 -7.13
C ARG A 63 17.58 -9.45 -5.66
N THR A 64 17.94 -10.68 -5.30
CA THR A 64 17.81 -11.19 -3.92
C THR A 64 18.76 -10.46 -2.98
N ALA A 65 20.02 -10.28 -3.38
CA ALA A 65 21.01 -9.57 -2.59
C ALA A 65 20.60 -8.11 -2.35
N VAL A 66 20.17 -7.40 -3.40
CA VAL A 66 19.67 -6.02 -3.30
C VAL A 66 18.45 -5.94 -2.39
N THR A 67 17.51 -6.88 -2.50
CA THR A 67 16.32 -6.97 -1.64
C THR A 67 16.70 -7.12 -0.17
N ILE A 68 17.65 -7.99 0.16
CA ILE A 68 18.13 -8.20 1.53
C ILE A 68 18.77 -6.91 2.08
N VAL A 69 19.61 -6.25 1.30
CA VAL A 69 20.25 -5.00 1.71
C VAL A 69 19.20 -3.91 1.99
N ILE A 70 18.22 -3.75 1.11
CA ILE A 70 17.11 -2.79 1.30
C ILE A 70 16.35 -3.11 2.59
N LEU A 71 16.01 -4.37 2.84
CA LEU A 71 15.33 -4.79 4.06
C LEU A 71 16.13 -4.45 5.31
N LEU A 72 17.44 -4.73 5.31
CA LEU A 72 18.30 -4.40 6.44
C LEU A 72 18.38 -2.90 6.70
N ILE A 73 18.55 -2.10 5.65
CA ILE A 73 18.56 -0.63 5.77
C ILE A 73 17.22 -0.12 6.29
N THR A 74 16.10 -0.61 5.76
CA THR A 74 14.76 -0.21 6.20
C THR A 74 14.53 -0.58 7.65
N CYS A 75 14.93 -1.78 8.07
CA CYS A 75 14.82 -2.24 9.44
C CYS A 75 15.65 -1.36 10.40
N PHE A 76 16.87 -1.01 9.99
CA PHE A 76 17.75 -0.12 10.76
C PHE A 76 17.13 1.29 10.91
N VAL A 77 16.71 1.91 9.81
CA VAL A 77 16.10 3.25 9.80
C VAL A 77 14.82 3.27 10.64
N TYR A 78 13.99 2.24 10.52
CA TYR A 78 12.74 2.13 11.28
C TYR A 78 13.02 1.97 12.77
N THR A 79 13.94 1.07 13.14
CA THR A 79 14.33 0.84 14.55
C THR A 79 14.94 2.11 15.16
N TYR A 80 15.82 2.78 14.43
CA TYR A 80 16.40 4.05 14.86
C TYR A 80 15.32 5.11 15.09
N SER A 81 14.36 5.24 14.17
CA SER A 81 13.24 6.18 14.30
C SER A 81 12.35 5.87 15.50
N LEU A 82 12.11 4.57 15.79
CA LEU A 82 11.36 4.13 16.97
C LEU A 82 12.06 4.48 18.28
N LEU A 83 13.38 4.32 18.35
CA LEU A 83 14.17 4.67 19.55
C LEU A 83 14.09 6.15 19.88
N HIS A 84 13.89 7.01 18.88
CA HIS A 84 13.65 8.44 19.07
C HIS A 84 12.19 8.79 19.36
N GLY A 85 11.33 7.80 19.53
CA GLY A 85 9.91 7.93 19.88
C GLY A 85 9.07 8.64 18.84
N PHE A 86 7.98 9.29 19.29
CA PHE A 86 7.04 9.95 18.38
C PHE A 86 7.65 11.06 17.50
N ARG A 87 8.74 11.68 17.92
CA ARG A 87 9.42 12.70 17.12
C ARG A 87 10.12 12.10 15.90
N GLY A 88 10.79 10.95 16.07
CA GLY A 88 11.47 10.25 14.99
C GLY A 88 10.48 9.72 13.94
N ILE A 89 9.41 9.07 14.40
CA ILE A 89 8.34 8.58 13.53
C ILE A 89 7.66 9.73 12.78
N GLY A 90 7.37 10.84 13.48
CA GLY A 90 6.75 12.02 12.87
C GLY A 90 7.65 12.69 11.82
N PHE A 91 8.96 12.72 12.04
CA PHE A 91 9.92 13.23 11.05
C PHE A 91 9.95 12.34 9.79
N LEU A 92 10.06 11.04 9.97
CA LEU A 92 10.07 10.08 8.85
C LEU A 92 8.77 10.14 8.03
N ALA A 93 7.62 10.22 8.72
CA ALA A 93 6.33 10.35 8.04
C ALA A 93 6.24 11.65 7.22
N LYS A 94 6.69 12.79 7.76
CA LYS A 94 6.72 14.06 7.01
C LYS A 94 7.65 13.96 5.80
N LEU A 95 8.82 13.38 5.95
CA LEU A 95 9.76 13.18 4.85
C LEU A 95 9.13 12.35 3.73
N CYS A 96 8.49 11.24 4.06
CA CYS A 96 7.79 10.40 3.07
C CYS A 96 6.68 11.17 2.35
N ILE A 97 5.90 11.98 3.07
CA ILE A 97 4.85 12.80 2.48
C ILE A 97 5.44 13.83 1.49
N TYR A 98 6.50 14.54 1.88
CA TYR A 98 7.14 15.52 1.00
C TYR A 98 7.75 14.87 -0.24
N LEU A 99 8.41 13.71 -0.08
CA LEU A 99 8.96 12.96 -1.21
C LEU A 99 7.85 12.46 -2.14
N PHE A 100 6.74 11.97 -1.59
CA PHE A 100 5.58 11.51 -2.36
C PHE A 100 4.97 12.64 -3.21
N PHE A 101 4.65 13.77 -2.59
CA PHE A 101 4.10 14.91 -3.33
C PHE A 101 5.14 15.54 -4.29
N GLY A 102 6.42 15.55 -3.90
CA GLY A 102 7.51 15.99 -4.76
C GLY A 102 7.64 15.13 -6.02
N LEU A 103 7.56 13.81 -5.86
CA LEU A 103 7.56 12.86 -6.99
C LEU A 103 6.35 13.08 -7.90
N MET A 104 5.15 13.23 -7.33
CA MET A 104 3.95 13.49 -8.13
C MET A 104 4.04 14.81 -8.90
N ALA A 105 4.54 15.88 -8.27
CA ALA A 105 4.76 17.16 -8.93
C ALA A 105 5.81 17.04 -10.03
N TYR A 106 6.90 16.31 -9.78
CA TYR A 106 7.92 16.05 -10.79
C TYR A 106 7.35 15.32 -12.01
N VAL A 107 6.61 14.22 -11.80
CA VAL A 107 5.99 13.46 -12.90
C VAL A 107 5.00 14.33 -13.66
N LEU A 108 4.14 15.09 -12.97
CA LEU A 108 3.16 15.96 -13.60
C LEU A 108 3.80 17.06 -14.46
N LEU A 109 4.91 17.64 -14.00
CA LEU A 109 5.54 18.78 -14.68
C LEU A 109 6.56 18.35 -15.73
N PHE A 110 7.30 17.27 -15.49
CA PHE A 110 8.45 16.86 -16.30
C PHE A 110 8.26 15.51 -17.02
N GLY A 111 7.20 14.77 -16.73
CA GLY A 111 6.91 13.45 -17.34
C GLY A 111 6.62 13.53 -18.86
N GLY A 112 6.19 14.69 -19.32
CA GLY A 112 5.94 14.94 -20.76
C GLY A 112 4.54 14.55 -21.25
N GLN A 113 3.66 14.08 -20.34
CA GLN A 113 2.27 13.72 -20.62
C GLN A 113 1.27 14.58 -19.84
N THR A 114 1.68 15.75 -19.36
CA THR A 114 0.89 16.63 -18.49
C THR A 114 -0.52 16.89 -19.00
N ARG A 115 -0.65 17.20 -20.30
CA ARG A 115 -1.96 17.43 -20.92
C ARG A 115 -2.84 16.19 -20.87
N TYR A 116 -2.28 15.04 -21.24
CA TYR A 116 -2.98 13.76 -21.20
C TYR A 116 -3.42 13.38 -19.78
N ILE A 117 -2.55 13.58 -18.79
CA ILE A 117 -2.86 13.34 -17.37
C ILE A 117 -4.07 14.16 -16.92
N ILE A 118 -4.09 15.46 -17.26
CA ILE A 118 -5.16 16.36 -16.82
C ILE A 118 -6.48 16.00 -17.50
N GLU A 119 -6.49 15.89 -18.83
CA GLU A 119 -7.70 15.60 -19.60
C GLU A 119 -8.31 14.24 -19.25
N THR A 120 -7.46 13.20 -19.20
CA THR A 120 -7.90 11.84 -18.85
C THR A 120 -8.26 11.73 -17.38
N GLY A 121 -7.56 12.44 -16.49
CA GLY A 121 -7.85 12.49 -15.07
C GLY A 121 -9.26 13.01 -14.77
N PHE A 122 -9.64 14.14 -15.34
CA PHE A 122 -11.00 14.67 -15.20
C PHE A 122 -12.07 13.72 -15.78
N SER A 123 -11.81 13.17 -16.96
CA SER A 123 -12.70 12.20 -17.59
C SER A 123 -12.87 10.93 -16.75
N SER A 124 -11.77 10.43 -16.18
CA SER A 124 -11.77 9.25 -15.31
C SER A 124 -12.54 9.48 -14.02
N LEU A 125 -12.39 10.64 -13.39
CA LEU A 125 -13.18 11.02 -12.21
C LEU A 125 -14.69 11.03 -12.50
N GLY A 126 -15.08 11.64 -13.62
CA GLY A 126 -16.49 11.67 -14.04
C GLY A 126 -17.04 10.26 -14.24
N ARG A 127 -16.30 9.41 -14.94
CA ARG A 127 -16.69 8.00 -15.17
C ARG A 127 -16.73 7.19 -13.88
N MET A 128 -15.77 7.38 -12.98
CA MET A 128 -15.74 6.70 -11.69
C MET A 128 -16.99 7.03 -10.86
N ILE A 129 -17.41 8.28 -10.83
CA ILE A 129 -18.63 8.70 -10.12
C ILE A 129 -19.87 8.12 -10.80
N GLN A 130 -19.96 8.21 -12.12
CA GLN A 130 -21.12 7.74 -12.89
C GLN A 130 -21.32 6.23 -12.79
N TYR A 131 -20.25 5.46 -12.90
CA TYR A 131 -20.28 4.00 -12.92
C TYR A 131 -19.86 3.35 -11.59
N PHE A 132 -19.82 4.13 -10.50
CA PHE A 132 -19.37 3.65 -9.19
C PHE A 132 -20.07 2.36 -8.74
N PRO A 133 -21.43 2.24 -8.80
CA PRO A 133 -22.09 1.00 -8.39
C PRO A 133 -21.66 -0.21 -9.24
N THR A 134 -21.58 -0.05 -10.54
CA THR A 134 -21.16 -1.13 -11.47
C THR A 134 -19.73 -1.57 -11.20
N LEU A 135 -18.81 -0.62 -11.04
CA LEU A 135 -17.40 -0.92 -10.78
C LEU A 135 -17.17 -1.55 -9.39
N ALA A 136 -17.94 -1.10 -8.40
CA ALA A 136 -17.82 -1.60 -7.02
C ALA A 136 -18.42 -3.01 -6.84
N THR A 137 -19.39 -3.40 -7.68
CA THR A 137 -20.08 -4.69 -7.61
C THR A 137 -19.65 -5.69 -8.69
N ASP A 138 -18.68 -5.31 -9.54
CA ASP A 138 -18.14 -6.21 -10.54
C ASP A 138 -17.40 -7.37 -9.87
N THR A 139 -17.82 -8.59 -10.19
CA THR A 139 -17.26 -9.83 -9.64
C THR A 139 -16.56 -10.68 -10.69
N ASP A 140 -16.61 -10.28 -11.97
CA ASP A 140 -16.05 -11.02 -13.10
C ASP A 140 -16.36 -12.53 -13.03
N PRO A 141 -17.66 -12.93 -13.13
CA PRO A 141 -18.08 -14.31 -12.90
C PRO A 141 -17.49 -15.29 -13.91
N LEU A 142 -17.21 -14.83 -15.11
CA LEU A 142 -16.58 -15.65 -16.17
C LEU A 142 -15.05 -15.69 -16.06
N ARG A 143 -14.48 -14.91 -15.15
CA ARG A 143 -13.02 -14.79 -14.91
C ARG A 143 -12.23 -14.44 -16.18
N GLU A 144 -12.79 -13.58 -17.01
CA GLU A 144 -12.13 -13.14 -18.26
C GLU A 144 -10.95 -12.22 -17.97
N THR A 145 -11.10 -11.30 -17.03
CA THR A 145 -10.06 -10.34 -16.65
C THR A 145 -9.27 -10.76 -15.42
N HIS A 146 -9.84 -11.58 -14.56
CA HIS A 146 -9.35 -11.90 -13.21
C HIS A 146 -9.07 -10.66 -12.32
N PHE A 147 -9.53 -9.48 -12.73
CA PHE A 147 -9.23 -8.24 -12.02
C PHE A 147 -9.81 -8.20 -10.60
N PRO A 148 -11.11 -8.52 -10.37
CA PRO A 148 -11.65 -8.52 -9.02
C PRO A 148 -10.97 -9.55 -8.11
N GLN A 149 -10.61 -10.72 -8.63
CA GLN A 149 -9.94 -11.77 -7.87
C GLN A 149 -8.52 -11.36 -7.46
N ASN A 150 -7.77 -10.76 -8.37
CA ASN A 150 -6.37 -10.40 -8.15
C ASN A 150 -6.22 -9.11 -7.34
N TRP A 151 -7.15 -8.16 -7.48
CA TRP A 151 -7.02 -6.84 -6.91
C TRP A 151 -8.07 -6.52 -5.87
N THR A 152 -9.37 -6.66 -6.17
CA THR A 152 -10.43 -6.27 -5.23
C THR A 152 -10.41 -7.15 -3.99
N ILE A 153 -10.38 -8.48 -4.15
CA ILE A 153 -10.33 -9.44 -3.03
C ILE A 153 -9.02 -9.28 -2.26
N TYR A 154 -7.90 -9.15 -2.97
CA TYR A 154 -6.59 -8.94 -2.34
C TYR A 154 -6.56 -7.67 -1.48
N TYR A 155 -7.02 -6.53 -2.00
CA TYR A 155 -7.03 -5.28 -1.24
C TYR A 155 -7.99 -5.31 -0.05
N TRP A 156 -9.15 -5.92 -0.19
CA TRP A 156 -10.06 -6.11 0.94
C TRP A 156 -9.41 -6.95 2.04
N ALA A 157 -8.82 -8.10 1.71
CA ALA A 157 -8.12 -8.96 2.67
C ALA A 157 -6.93 -8.22 3.32
N TYR A 158 -6.14 -7.51 2.55
CA TYR A 158 -4.98 -6.75 3.01
C TYR A 158 -5.38 -5.63 4.00
N TRP A 159 -6.42 -4.85 3.67
CA TRP A 159 -6.88 -3.79 4.55
C TRP A 159 -7.61 -4.30 5.80
N MET A 160 -8.25 -5.45 5.74
CA MET A 160 -8.83 -6.10 6.93
C MET A 160 -7.75 -6.43 7.97
N VAL A 161 -6.56 -6.78 7.58
CA VAL A 161 -5.42 -6.98 8.49
C VAL A 161 -5.03 -5.67 9.18
N TRP A 162 -4.98 -4.57 8.44
CA TRP A 162 -4.63 -3.26 8.96
C TRP A 162 -5.72 -2.65 9.84
N CYS A 163 -6.98 -3.05 9.72
CA CYS A 163 -8.07 -2.52 10.56
C CYS A 163 -7.88 -2.83 12.04
N VAL A 164 -7.03 -3.78 12.40
CA VAL A 164 -6.67 -4.08 13.78
C VAL A 164 -5.70 -3.04 14.35
N ALA A 165 -4.73 -2.58 13.55
CA ALA A 165 -3.71 -1.62 13.97
C ALA A 165 -4.16 -0.17 13.90
N ALA A 166 -4.89 0.18 12.86
CA ALA A 166 -5.28 1.55 12.55
C ALA A 166 -6.00 2.27 13.71
N PRO A 167 -6.95 1.66 14.44
CA PRO A 167 -7.65 2.32 15.53
C PRO A 167 -6.73 2.82 16.65
N PHE A 168 -5.67 2.08 16.99
CA PHE A 168 -4.72 2.50 18.03
C PHE A 168 -3.89 3.70 17.59
N PHE A 169 -3.42 3.66 16.35
CA PHE A 169 -2.67 4.76 15.78
C PHE A 169 -3.55 6.00 15.63
N ILE A 170 -4.73 5.87 15.02
CA ILE A 170 -5.70 6.96 14.83
C ILE A 170 -6.11 7.53 16.20
N GLY A 171 -6.42 6.68 17.18
CA GLY A 171 -6.77 7.11 18.53
C GLY A 171 -5.68 7.91 19.23
N SER A 172 -4.41 7.59 18.99
CA SER A 172 -3.28 8.33 19.58
C SER A 172 -3.03 9.70 18.93
N ILE A 173 -3.21 9.81 17.61
CA ILE A 173 -2.98 11.06 16.87
C ILE A 173 -4.20 12.00 16.82
N SER A 174 -5.40 11.49 17.13
CA SER A 174 -6.66 12.26 17.07
C SER A 174 -6.98 13.03 18.36
N ARG A 175 -6.08 13.08 19.32
CA ARG A 175 -6.32 13.82 20.58
C ARG A 175 -6.68 15.26 20.29
N GLY A 176 -7.79 15.71 20.90
CA GLY A 176 -8.30 17.07 20.73
C GLY A 176 -9.17 17.30 19.50
N ARG A 177 -9.44 16.24 18.70
CA ARG A 177 -10.34 16.29 17.55
C ARG A 177 -11.63 15.52 17.83
N THR A 178 -12.71 15.93 17.18
CA THR A 178 -13.97 15.18 17.21
C THR A 178 -13.88 13.96 16.31
N VAL A 179 -14.68 12.92 16.59
CA VAL A 179 -14.77 11.71 15.76
C VAL A 179 -15.12 12.08 14.30
N ARG A 180 -16.07 13.01 14.12
CA ARG A 180 -16.46 13.50 12.80
C ARG A 180 -15.29 14.13 12.05
N GLN A 181 -14.50 14.99 12.69
CA GLN A 181 -13.31 15.61 12.07
C GLN A 181 -12.26 14.56 11.70
N THR A 182 -12.06 13.56 12.55
CA THR A 182 -11.10 12.48 12.29
C THR A 182 -11.53 11.62 11.09
N ILE A 183 -12.80 11.26 11.01
CA ILE A 183 -13.34 10.47 9.89
C ILE A 183 -13.28 11.28 8.60
N LEU A 184 -13.84 12.49 8.57
CA LEU A 184 -13.85 13.31 7.35
C LEU A 184 -12.44 13.68 6.88
N GLY A 185 -11.53 13.98 7.82
CA GLY A 185 -10.13 14.21 7.49
C GLY A 185 -9.44 12.97 6.92
N GLY A 186 -9.63 11.81 7.54
CA GLY A 186 -9.08 10.53 7.07
C GLY A 186 -9.57 10.17 5.66
N TYR A 187 -10.88 10.26 5.42
CA TYR A 187 -11.43 10.01 4.09
C TYR A 187 -11.00 11.10 3.08
N GLY A 188 -11.13 12.38 3.41
CA GLY A 188 -10.82 13.45 2.49
C GLY A 188 -9.36 13.45 2.03
N PHE A 189 -8.42 13.42 2.98
CA PHE A 189 -7.00 13.42 2.65
C PHE A 189 -6.50 12.06 2.17
N GLY A 190 -6.95 10.96 2.78
CA GLY A 190 -6.52 9.61 2.39
C GLY A 190 -7.01 9.22 1.00
N VAL A 191 -8.31 9.28 0.76
CA VAL A 191 -8.90 8.95 -0.55
C VAL A 191 -8.46 9.97 -1.60
N GLY A 192 -8.44 11.27 -1.25
CA GLY A 192 -8.00 12.32 -2.17
C GLY A 192 -6.56 12.14 -2.65
N SER A 193 -5.62 11.85 -1.75
CA SER A 193 -4.22 11.60 -2.13
C SER A 193 -4.06 10.34 -2.97
N THR A 194 -4.83 9.29 -2.68
CA THR A 194 -4.84 8.04 -3.46
C THR A 194 -5.36 8.28 -4.87
N ILE A 195 -6.51 8.94 -5.03
CA ILE A 195 -7.07 9.28 -6.34
C ILE A 195 -6.07 10.15 -7.13
N LEU A 196 -5.48 11.16 -6.49
CA LEU A 196 -4.50 12.03 -7.15
C LEU A 196 -3.28 11.24 -7.64
N SER A 197 -2.76 10.31 -6.83
CA SER A 197 -1.62 9.49 -7.24
C SER A 197 -1.96 8.55 -8.40
N PHE A 198 -3.13 7.92 -8.39
CA PHE A 198 -3.57 7.10 -9.52
C PHE A 198 -3.80 7.90 -10.79
N ILE A 199 -4.35 9.10 -10.69
CA ILE A 199 -4.53 9.99 -11.84
C ILE A 199 -3.16 10.37 -12.43
N ILE A 200 -2.22 10.80 -11.62
CA ILE A 200 -0.92 11.27 -12.13
C ILE A 200 -0.08 10.10 -12.63
N MET A 201 0.21 9.12 -11.77
CA MET A 201 1.12 8.03 -12.12
C MET A 201 0.52 7.06 -13.14
N GLY A 202 -0.77 6.74 -13.00
CA GLY A 202 -1.47 5.82 -13.90
C GLY A 202 -1.61 6.38 -15.30
N ASN A 203 -2.04 7.65 -15.42
CA ASN A 203 -2.19 8.27 -16.75
C ASN A 203 -0.84 8.61 -17.40
N GLU A 204 0.21 8.91 -16.63
CA GLU A 204 1.56 9.04 -17.19
C GLU A 204 2.00 7.72 -17.83
N SER A 205 1.90 6.62 -17.10
CA SER A 205 2.27 5.30 -17.63
C SER A 205 1.43 4.91 -18.85
N MET A 206 0.12 5.17 -18.80
CA MET A 206 -0.78 4.92 -19.93
C MET A 206 -0.44 5.80 -21.14
N GLY A 207 -0.18 7.08 -20.92
CA GLY A 207 0.21 8.01 -21.97
C GLY A 207 1.54 7.62 -22.63
N MET A 208 2.52 7.17 -21.84
CA MET A 208 3.80 6.68 -22.37
C MET A 208 3.62 5.40 -23.19
N GLN A 209 2.77 4.46 -22.74
CA GLN A 209 2.43 3.23 -23.46
C GLN A 209 1.76 3.54 -24.80
N MET A 210 0.76 4.43 -24.80
CA MET A 210 0.00 4.78 -26.00
C MET A 210 0.82 5.56 -27.03
N THR A 211 1.79 6.36 -26.57
CA THR A 211 2.71 7.11 -27.44
C THR A 211 3.92 6.30 -27.91
N GLY A 212 4.02 5.05 -27.48
CA GLY A 212 5.15 4.16 -27.82
C GLY A 212 6.49 4.55 -27.20
N LYS A 213 6.49 5.47 -26.22
CA LYS A 213 7.70 5.89 -25.50
C LYS A 213 8.23 4.82 -24.55
N ALA A 214 7.35 4.00 -24.00
CA ALA A 214 7.69 2.87 -23.15
C ALA A 214 6.66 1.76 -23.32
N ASP A 215 7.11 0.51 -23.31
CA ASP A 215 6.23 -0.67 -23.34
C ASP A 215 6.17 -1.31 -21.96
N PHE A 216 5.27 -0.80 -21.12
CA PHE A 216 5.07 -1.33 -19.76
C PHE A 216 4.43 -2.72 -19.76
N ILE A 217 3.62 -3.05 -20.79
CA ILE A 217 2.96 -4.36 -20.90
C ILE A 217 4.00 -5.44 -21.15
N ALA A 218 4.92 -5.22 -22.08
CA ALA A 218 6.01 -6.16 -22.36
C ALA A 218 6.97 -6.27 -21.16
N GLN A 219 7.31 -5.16 -20.50
CA GLN A 219 8.15 -5.16 -19.31
C GLN A 219 7.49 -5.92 -18.14
N TYR A 220 6.17 -5.78 -17.96
CA TYR A 220 5.43 -6.51 -16.94
C TYR A 220 5.38 -8.01 -17.26
N ALA A 221 5.13 -8.39 -18.50
CA ALA A 221 5.14 -9.79 -18.94
C ALA A 221 6.52 -10.45 -18.71
N LEU A 222 7.61 -9.76 -19.05
CA LEU A 222 8.98 -10.22 -18.78
C LEU A 222 9.24 -10.38 -17.27
N SER A 223 8.78 -9.46 -16.44
CA SER A 223 8.95 -9.56 -14.98
C SER A 223 8.20 -10.75 -14.39
N LEU A 224 7.02 -11.09 -14.92
CA LEU A 224 6.25 -12.28 -14.51
C LEU A 224 6.96 -13.57 -14.92
N ILE A 225 7.55 -13.64 -16.11
CA ILE A 225 8.33 -14.80 -16.56
C ILE A 225 9.51 -15.04 -15.63
N HIS A 226 10.25 -14.00 -15.26
CA HIS A 226 11.38 -14.11 -14.31
C HIS A 226 10.96 -14.48 -12.88
N ILE A 227 9.72 -14.19 -12.47
CA ILE A 227 9.18 -14.63 -11.18
C ILE A 227 8.77 -16.11 -11.23
N SER A 228 8.30 -16.61 -12.36
CA SER A 228 7.80 -17.98 -12.50
C SER A 228 8.89 -19.00 -12.86
N GLU A 229 10.00 -18.59 -13.46
CA GLU A 229 11.10 -19.49 -13.83
C GLU A 229 11.76 -20.24 -12.66
N PRO A 230 12.07 -19.62 -11.49
CA PRO A 230 12.67 -20.36 -10.39
C PRO A 230 11.79 -21.49 -9.82
N THR A 231 10.47 -21.37 -10.01
CA THR A 231 9.52 -22.39 -9.55
C THR A 231 9.36 -23.55 -10.53
N ARG A 232 9.56 -23.32 -11.82
CA ARG A 232 9.51 -24.39 -12.84
C ARG A 232 10.73 -25.30 -12.81
N LEU A 233 11.92 -24.78 -12.52
CA LEU A 233 13.14 -25.58 -12.46
C LEU A 233 13.20 -26.51 -11.23
N ARG A 234 12.42 -26.25 -10.17
CA ARG A 234 12.33 -27.14 -9.00
C ARG A 234 11.32 -28.28 -9.12
N CYS A 235 10.45 -28.22 -10.13
CA CYS A 235 9.46 -29.30 -10.38
C CYS A 235 9.92 -30.35 -11.39
N ILE A 236 11.15 -30.24 -11.93
CA ILE A 236 11.70 -31.15 -12.95
C ILE A 236 12.94 -31.92 -12.45
N SER A 237 13.33 -31.73 -11.16
CA SER A 237 14.43 -32.51 -10.55
C SER A 237 13.90 -33.48 -9.49
#